data_f7406d5782ad91971361783304436e1f
#
_entry.id   f7406d5782ad91971361783304436e1f
#
_cell.length_a   1.000
_cell.length_b   1.000
_cell.length_c   1.000
_cell.angle_alpha   90.00
_cell.angle_beta   90.00
_cell.angle_gamma   90.00
#
_symmetry.space_group_name_H-M   'P 1'
#
loop_
_entity.id
_entity.type
_entity.pdbx_description
1 polymer ?
#
loop_
_entity_poly.entity_id
_entity_poly.type
_entity_poly.pdbx_seq_one_letter_code
_entity_poly.pdbx_strand_id
1 'polypeptide(L)'
;MKVVYLLDTDWVIDYFNNKEPTSSKIEELRDEGIGISIISLAELYEGVLNSRNPESSENLLLGFMSEVSVMEIDEGICRIFGDLRGKLRKKSLLIDDFDIVIASTAIYHEITLCTNNRKHYDRIEGLKVLSV
;
A
#
# COMPACT_ATOMS: atom_id res chain seq x y z
N MET A 1 -16.91 5.27 -2.95
CA MET A 1 -16.31 4.76 -4.20
C MET A 1 -15.66 3.40 -3.94
N LYS A 2 -15.84 2.48 -4.84
CA LYS A 2 -15.21 1.17 -4.74
C LYS A 2 -13.72 1.28 -5.05
N VAL A 3 -12.88 0.73 -4.17
CA VAL A 3 -11.43 0.69 -4.41
C VAL A 3 -11.12 -0.47 -5.37
N VAL A 4 -10.33 -0.20 -6.38
CA VAL A 4 -9.87 -1.18 -7.37
C VAL A 4 -8.36 -1.39 -7.27
N TYR A 5 -7.64 -0.35 -6.87
CA TYR A 5 -6.17 -0.38 -6.71
C TYR A 5 -5.79 0.04 -5.31
N LEU A 6 -4.94 -0.77 -4.67
CA LEU A 6 -4.36 -0.45 -3.37
C LEU A 6 -2.93 0.02 -3.61
N LEU A 7 -2.63 1.26 -3.23
CA LEU A 7 -1.29 1.81 -3.41
C LEU A 7 -0.40 1.43 -2.24
N ASP A 8 0.75 0.81 -2.53
CA ASP A 8 1.76 0.57 -1.52
C ASP A 8 2.43 1.89 -1.11
N THR A 9 3.03 1.91 0.05
CA THR A 9 3.67 3.10 0.61
C THR A 9 4.72 3.69 -0.34
N ASP A 10 5.51 2.87 -1.04
CA ASP A 10 6.55 3.34 -1.97
C ASP A 10 5.96 4.18 -3.12
N TRP A 11 4.79 3.79 -3.64
CA TRP A 11 4.12 4.55 -4.69
C TRP A 11 3.64 5.91 -4.20
N VAL A 12 3.12 5.97 -2.98
CA VAL A 12 2.63 7.25 -2.39
C VAL A 12 3.81 8.20 -2.15
N ILE A 13 4.92 7.68 -1.66
CA ILE A 13 6.15 8.47 -1.48
C ILE A 13 6.64 9.02 -2.82
N ASP A 14 6.67 8.18 -3.85
CA ASP A 14 7.04 8.62 -5.20
C ASP A 14 6.13 9.75 -5.69
N TYR A 15 4.82 9.61 -5.44
CA TYR A 15 3.84 10.62 -5.83
C TYR A 15 4.12 11.97 -5.15
N PHE A 16 4.42 11.96 -3.85
CA PHE A 16 4.77 13.18 -3.12
C PHE A 16 6.06 13.82 -3.62
N ASN A 17 6.97 13.02 -4.15
CA ASN A 17 8.24 13.48 -4.71
C ASN A 17 8.17 13.75 -6.22
N ASN A 18 6.99 13.68 -6.81
CA ASN A 18 6.77 13.87 -8.26
C ASN A 18 7.64 12.94 -9.11
N LYS A 19 7.89 11.74 -8.60
CA LYS A 19 8.76 10.77 -9.30
C LYS A 19 7.99 10.02 -10.38
N GLU A 20 8.51 10.07 -11.60
CA GLU A 20 7.93 9.36 -12.74
C GLU A 20 8.60 8.00 -12.93
N PRO A 21 7.88 7.01 -13.50
CA PRO A 21 6.52 7.10 -14.07
C PRO A 21 5.39 6.90 -13.05
N THR A 22 5.70 6.69 -11.77
CA THR A 22 4.72 6.39 -10.72
C THR A 22 3.68 7.50 -10.57
N SER A 23 4.14 8.75 -10.53
CA SER A 23 3.24 9.89 -10.32
C SER A 23 2.16 9.98 -11.40
N SER A 24 2.56 9.87 -12.67
CA SER A 24 1.60 9.89 -13.79
C SER A 24 0.67 8.68 -13.77
N LYS A 25 1.19 7.52 -13.36
CA LYS A 25 0.37 6.30 -13.27
C LYS A 25 -0.73 6.45 -12.21
N ILE A 26 -0.42 7.03 -11.06
CA ILE A 26 -1.43 7.28 -10.02
C ILE A 26 -2.52 8.22 -10.55
N GLU A 27 -2.14 9.30 -11.25
CA GLU A 27 -3.13 10.19 -11.86
C GLU A 27 -4.03 9.46 -12.85
N GLU A 28 -3.46 8.55 -13.64
CA GLU A 28 -4.19 7.73 -14.59
C GLU A 28 -5.21 6.80 -13.90
N LEU A 29 -4.85 6.23 -12.75
CA LEU A 29 -5.70 5.28 -12.01
C LEU A 29 -6.72 5.95 -11.09
N ARG A 30 -6.56 7.24 -10.82
CA ARG A 30 -7.34 7.96 -9.80
C ARG A 30 -8.85 7.77 -9.95
N ASP A 31 -9.38 7.89 -11.15
CA ASP A 31 -10.82 7.81 -11.39
C ASP A 31 -11.38 6.40 -11.29
N GLU A 32 -10.53 5.39 -11.30
CA GLU A 32 -10.97 4.01 -11.18
C GLU A 32 -11.20 3.57 -9.73
N GLY A 33 -10.69 4.32 -8.78
CA GLY A 33 -10.82 4.03 -7.34
C GLY A 33 -9.54 3.54 -6.71
N ILE A 34 -8.84 4.44 -6.03
CA ILE A 34 -7.58 4.10 -5.35
C ILE A 34 -7.74 4.21 -3.84
N GLY A 35 -7.01 3.36 -3.13
CA GLY A 35 -6.98 3.36 -1.67
C GLY A 35 -5.60 3.06 -1.15
N ILE A 36 -5.44 3.25 0.14
CA ILE A 36 -4.22 2.87 0.88
C ILE A 36 -4.63 2.08 2.12
N SER A 37 -3.76 1.19 2.57
CA SER A 37 -3.94 0.50 3.83
C SER A 37 -3.72 1.46 5.00
N ILE A 38 -4.42 1.24 6.11
CA ILE A 38 -4.15 1.95 7.37
C ILE A 38 -2.68 1.77 7.79
N ILE A 39 -2.05 0.66 7.42
CA ILE A 39 -0.63 0.42 7.67
C ILE A 39 0.25 1.38 6.85
N SER A 40 -0.08 1.57 5.57
CA SER A 40 0.62 2.56 4.75
C SER A 40 0.46 3.95 5.32
N LEU A 41 -0.73 4.28 5.83
CA LEU A 41 -0.95 5.57 6.47
C LEU A 41 -0.04 5.75 7.68
N ALA A 42 0.13 4.71 8.50
CA ALA A 42 1.05 4.77 9.65
C ALA A 42 2.49 5.04 9.21
N GLU A 43 2.94 4.35 8.15
CA GLU A 43 4.28 4.56 7.60
C GLU A 43 4.46 5.97 7.03
N LEU A 44 3.43 6.48 6.37
CA LEU A 44 3.46 7.84 5.82
C LEU A 44 3.52 8.89 6.93
N TYR A 45 2.77 8.73 8.02
CA TYR A 45 2.85 9.63 9.17
C TYR A 45 4.23 9.61 9.82
N GLU A 46 4.84 8.44 9.93
CA GLU A 46 6.20 8.35 10.47
C GLU A 46 7.16 9.19 9.63
N GLY A 47 7.09 9.08 8.31
CA GLY A 47 7.93 9.87 7.42
C GLY A 47 7.63 11.38 7.49
N VAL A 48 6.36 11.74 7.51
CA VAL A 48 5.89 13.14 7.53
C VAL A 48 6.30 13.85 8.82
N LEU A 49 6.01 13.23 9.97
CA LEU A 49 6.25 13.86 11.28
C LEU A 49 7.74 13.95 11.61
N ASN A 50 8.58 13.16 10.96
CA ASN A 50 10.02 13.18 11.12
C ASN A 50 10.75 13.84 9.94
N SER A 51 10.01 14.52 9.07
CA SER A 51 10.59 15.24 7.93
C SER A 51 11.18 16.58 8.36
N ARG A 52 11.89 17.21 7.42
CA ARG A 52 12.52 18.51 7.66
C ARG A 52 11.49 19.61 7.97
N ASN A 53 10.30 19.54 7.36
CA ASN A 53 9.21 20.47 7.61
C ASN A 53 7.92 19.68 7.82
N PRO A 54 7.64 19.21 9.05
CA PRO A 54 6.49 18.34 9.32
C PRO A 54 5.14 18.96 8.96
N GLU A 55 4.95 20.25 9.22
CA GLU A 55 3.68 20.91 8.93
C GLU A 55 3.36 20.90 7.44
N SER A 56 4.33 21.27 6.60
CA SER A 56 4.17 21.27 5.16
C SER A 56 3.96 19.85 4.62
N SER A 57 4.72 18.90 5.13
CA SER A 57 4.59 17.48 4.73
C SER A 57 3.25 16.90 5.12
N GLU A 58 2.76 17.25 6.32
CA GLU A 58 1.44 16.76 6.77
C GLU A 58 0.32 17.34 5.92
N ASN A 59 0.42 18.61 5.51
CA ASN A 59 -0.58 19.21 4.63
C ASN A 59 -0.67 18.47 3.29
N LEU A 60 0.46 18.06 2.73
CA LEU A 60 0.47 17.23 1.52
C LEU A 60 -0.24 15.90 1.75
N LEU A 61 0.04 15.25 2.87
CA LEU A 61 -0.59 13.98 3.21
C LEU A 61 -2.10 14.13 3.38
N LEU A 62 -2.55 15.15 4.08
CA LEU A 62 -3.98 15.41 4.30
C LEU A 62 -4.70 15.66 2.98
N GLY A 63 -4.08 16.43 2.09
CA GLY A 63 -4.63 16.68 0.75
C GLY A 63 -4.79 15.37 -0.04
N PHE A 64 -3.78 14.52 0.01
CA PHE A 64 -3.82 13.21 -0.66
C PHE A 64 -4.92 12.32 -0.06
N MET A 65 -5.02 12.28 1.27
CA MET A 65 -6.03 11.46 1.96
C MET A 65 -7.46 11.88 1.64
N SER A 66 -7.69 13.14 1.29
CA SER A 66 -9.02 13.60 0.90
C SER A 66 -9.50 13.00 -0.42
N GLU A 67 -8.59 12.42 -1.20
CA GLU A 67 -8.87 11.88 -2.54
C GLU A 67 -8.80 10.35 -2.62
N VAL A 68 -8.39 9.68 -1.54
CA VAL A 68 -8.24 8.23 -1.53
C VAL A 68 -9.02 7.63 -0.36
N SER A 69 -9.33 6.35 -0.47
CA SER A 69 -9.95 5.61 0.63
C SER A 69 -8.86 4.99 1.51
N VAL A 70 -9.03 5.11 2.83
CA VAL A 70 -8.14 4.42 3.79
C VAL A 70 -8.82 3.11 4.18
N MET A 71 -8.14 2.00 3.98
CA MET A 71 -8.69 0.66 4.22
C MET A 71 -8.23 0.15 5.56
N GLU A 72 -9.21 -0.08 6.44
CA GLU A 72 -8.98 -0.59 7.78
C GLU A 72 -8.62 -2.09 7.77
N ILE A 73 -8.05 -2.56 8.87
CA ILE A 73 -7.77 -3.99 9.07
C ILE A 73 -8.92 -4.58 9.87
N ASP A 74 -9.55 -5.62 9.34
CA ASP A 74 -10.60 -6.35 10.04
C ASP A 74 -10.20 -7.81 10.29
N GLU A 75 -11.11 -8.59 10.89
CA GLU A 75 -10.84 -9.98 11.23
C GLU A 75 -10.51 -10.82 9.99
N GLY A 76 -11.20 -10.59 8.87
CA GLY A 76 -10.95 -11.32 7.63
C GLY A 76 -9.53 -11.09 7.11
N ILE A 77 -9.04 -9.86 7.17
CA ILE A 77 -7.68 -9.53 6.78
C ILE A 77 -6.67 -10.18 7.74
N CYS A 78 -6.96 -10.17 9.05
CA CYS A 78 -6.11 -10.83 10.04
C CYS A 78 -5.97 -12.33 9.76
N ARG A 79 -7.05 -12.98 9.37
CA ARG A 79 -7.04 -14.42 9.05
C ARG A 79 -6.15 -14.70 7.84
N ILE A 80 -6.24 -13.89 6.80
CA ILE A 80 -5.39 -14.01 5.61
C ILE A 80 -3.93 -13.78 5.98
N PHE A 81 -3.66 -12.76 6.80
CA PHE A 81 -2.32 -12.47 7.29
C PHE A 81 -1.70 -13.70 7.97
N GLY A 82 -2.43 -14.32 8.90
CA GLY A 82 -1.94 -15.50 9.61
C GLY A 82 -1.62 -16.66 8.69
N ASP A 83 -2.47 -16.91 7.69
CA ASP A 83 -2.26 -17.95 6.70
C ASP A 83 -1.04 -17.66 5.83
N LEU A 84 -0.93 -16.46 5.29
CA LEU A 84 0.18 -16.06 4.43
C LEU A 84 1.52 -16.10 5.18
N ARG A 85 1.56 -15.53 6.36
CA ARG A 85 2.80 -15.47 7.13
C ARG A 85 3.28 -16.88 7.47
N GLY A 86 2.36 -17.76 7.84
CA GLY A 86 2.69 -19.16 8.11
C GLY A 86 3.27 -19.88 6.91
N LYS A 87 2.68 -19.69 5.73
CA LYS A 87 3.16 -20.27 4.48
C LYS A 87 4.54 -19.75 4.10
N LEU A 88 4.76 -18.45 4.20
CA LEU A 88 6.05 -17.84 3.90
C LEU A 88 7.14 -18.31 4.86
N ARG A 89 6.82 -18.43 6.16
CA ARG A 89 7.76 -18.94 7.15
C ARG A 89 8.19 -20.37 6.83
N LYS A 90 7.25 -21.22 6.47
CA LYS A 90 7.55 -22.62 6.14
C LYS A 90 8.46 -22.77 4.94
N LYS A 91 8.40 -21.83 4.01
CA LYS A 91 9.24 -21.81 2.80
C LYS A 91 10.53 -21.02 3.00
N SER A 92 10.76 -20.44 4.19
CA SER A 92 11.88 -19.53 4.48
C SER A 92 11.90 -18.32 3.56
N LEU A 93 10.72 -17.79 3.25
CA LEU A 93 10.52 -16.64 2.34
C LEU A 93 9.85 -15.46 3.04
N LEU A 94 9.97 -15.34 4.37
CA LEU A 94 9.36 -14.23 5.09
C LEU A 94 9.79 -12.88 4.53
N ILE A 95 8.84 -11.96 4.49
CA ILE A 95 9.05 -10.55 4.17
C ILE A 95 8.58 -9.75 5.38
N ASP A 96 8.73 -8.43 5.32
CA ASP A 96 8.30 -7.52 6.38
C ASP A 96 6.82 -7.73 6.72
N ASP A 97 6.48 -7.75 8.01
CA ASP A 97 5.11 -7.98 8.47
C ASP A 97 4.13 -6.93 7.95
N PHE A 98 4.54 -5.67 7.84
CA PHE A 98 3.70 -4.62 7.27
C PHE A 98 3.36 -4.92 5.81
N ASP A 99 4.31 -5.43 5.04
CA ASP A 99 4.07 -5.82 3.65
C ASP A 99 3.09 -6.97 3.57
N ILE A 100 3.16 -7.93 4.49
CA ILE A 100 2.21 -9.05 4.53
C ILE A 100 0.79 -8.54 4.84
N VAL A 101 0.64 -7.57 5.75
CA VAL A 101 -0.67 -6.97 6.05
C VAL A 101 -1.23 -6.25 4.83
N ILE A 102 -0.40 -5.50 4.12
CA ILE A 102 -0.81 -4.78 2.91
C ILE A 102 -1.27 -5.78 1.84
N ALA A 103 -0.49 -6.84 1.61
CA ALA A 103 -0.86 -7.90 0.68
C ALA A 103 -2.17 -8.58 1.09
N SER A 104 -2.34 -8.86 2.38
CA SER A 104 -3.56 -9.48 2.92
C SER A 104 -4.78 -8.62 2.65
N THR A 105 -4.64 -7.30 2.76
CA THR A 105 -5.71 -6.35 2.48
C THR A 105 -6.12 -6.42 1.00
N ALA A 106 -5.15 -6.43 0.10
CA ALA A 106 -5.41 -6.53 -1.33
C ALA A 106 -6.10 -7.85 -1.69
N ILE A 107 -5.65 -8.95 -1.11
CA ILE A 107 -6.25 -10.27 -1.35
C ILE A 107 -7.68 -10.31 -0.82
N TYR A 108 -7.91 -9.83 0.41
CA TYR A 108 -9.24 -9.84 1.03
C TYR A 108 -10.26 -9.09 0.19
N HIS A 109 -9.89 -7.94 -0.34
CA HIS A 109 -10.79 -7.11 -1.16
C HIS A 109 -10.76 -7.47 -2.65
N GLU A 110 -9.94 -8.44 -3.05
CA GLU A 110 -9.78 -8.87 -4.44
C GLU A 110 -9.41 -7.71 -5.37
N ILE A 111 -8.47 -6.88 -4.93
CA ILE A 111 -7.98 -5.71 -5.66
C ILE A 111 -6.50 -5.85 -5.98
N THR A 112 -6.03 -5.01 -6.89
CA THR A 112 -4.64 -5.03 -7.35
C THR A 112 -3.76 -4.16 -6.45
N LEU A 113 -2.63 -4.69 -6.01
CA LEU A 113 -1.62 -3.93 -5.27
C LEU A 113 -0.70 -3.24 -6.25
N CYS A 114 -0.57 -1.92 -6.12
CA CYS A 114 0.34 -1.11 -6.91
C CYS A 114 1.62 -0.88 -6.12
N THR A 115 2.71 -1.50 -6.55
CA THR A 115 4.00 -1.44 -5.86
C THR A 115 5.13 -1.71 -6.82
N ASN A 116 6.30 -1.16 -6.56
CA ASN A 116 7.52 -1.49 -7.30
C ASN A 116 8.41 -2.47 -6.53
N ASN A 117 7.97 -2.89 -5.33
CA ASN A 117 8.72 -3.83 -4.49
C ASN A 117 8.36 -5.28 -4.83
N ARG A 118 8.51 -5.66 -6.10
CA ARG A 118 8.15 -7.00 -6.57
C ARG A 118 8.98 -8.10 -5.91
N LYS A 119 10.20 -7.80 -5.49
CA LYS A 119 11.05 -8.78 -4.81
C LYS A 119 10.36 -9.39 -3.59
N HIS A 120 9.61 -8.57 -2.82
CA HIS A 120 8.86 -9.08 -1.67
C HIS A 120 7.54 -9.70 -2.10
N TYR A 121 6.75 -8.97 -2.87
CA TYR A 121 5.36 -9.36 -3.14
C TYR A 121 5.22 -10.52 -4.12
N ASP A 122 6.22 -10.75 -4.99
CA ASP A 122 6.19 -11.92 -5.89
C ASP A 122 6.30 -13.25 -5.13
N ARG A 123 6.66 -13.22 -3.84
CA ARG A 123 6.66 -14.39 -2.98
C ARG A 123 5.26 -14.83 -2.55
N ILE A 124 4.24 -14.01 -2.80
CA ILE A 124 2.88 -14.24 -2.33
C ILE A 124 2.01 -14.72 -3.48
N GLU A 125 1.49 -15.94 -3.36
CA GLU A 125 0.56 -16.52 -4.33
C GLU A 125 -0.80 -15.85 -4.22
N GLY A 126 -1.46 -15.65 -5.36
CA GLY A 126 -2.81 -15.10 -5.41
C GLY A 126 -2.90 -13.58 -5.31
N LEU A 127 -1.77 -12.91 -5.21
CA LEU A 127 -1.73 -11.45 -5.16
C LEU A 127 -1.55 -10.89 -6.58
N LYS A 128 -2.44 -9.97 -6.95
CA LYS A 128 -2.30 -9.24 -8.23
C LYS A 128 -1.45 -7.99 -7.98
N VAL A 129 -0.38 -7.83 -8.75
CA VAL A 129 0.57 -6.72 -8.58
C VAL A 129 0.68 -5.94 -9.88
N LEU A 130 0.63 -4.61 -9.77
CA LEU A 130 0.92 -3.68 -10.84
C LEU A 130 2.17 -2.87 -10.46
N SER A 131 3.17 -2.86 -11.34
CA SER A 131 4.41 -2.08 -11.17
C SER A 131 4.64 -1.19 -12.38
N VAL A 132 5.46 -0.17 -12.22
CA VAL A 132 5.88 0.71 -13.33
C VAL A 132 7.39 0.86 -13.39
#